data_1e763bb55e8e8f8ba450fe8d1484c387
#
_entry.id   1e763bb55e8e8f8ba450fe8d1484c387
#
_cell.length_a   1.000
_cell.length_b   1.000
_cell.length_c   1.000
_cell.angle_alpha   90.00
_cell.angle_beta   90.00
_cell.angle_gamma   90.00
#
_symmetry.space_group_name_H-M   'P 1'
#
loop_
_entity.id
_entity.type
_entity.pdbx_description
1 polymer ?
#
loop_
_entity_poly.entity_id
_entity_poly.type
_entity_poly.pdbx_seq_one_letter_code
_entity_poly.pdbx_strand_id
1 'polypeptide(L)'
;MRIQQLQYVIKIVETGSMNEAAKQLYITQPSLSNAVRNLETEMGIQIFIRNPKGITLTKDGMEFLSYARQILEQTALLEERYKGDNTSRELFSVSSQHYAFVVNAFVALFNGTDMTQYELFLRETRTWEIIDDVKNFRSEIGVLFLNSYNRDVLTKLFDDNSLIATTLFTTTPHIFVSKSNPLANRKKLSMKDLEDYPYLSYDQGLHNSFYFSEEMMSQIPHPKSIVVSDRATLFNLMIGLDGYTVATGILNSKLNGDEIVAIPLDVDDVIDIVYIRHDKANLSKMGQKFIDYLLEEVSLNHKNKQS
;
A
#
# COMPACT_ATOMS: atom_id res chain seq x y z
N MET A 1 -27.00 14.38 2.18
CA MET A 1 -26.78 13.78 3.52
C MET A 1 -25.76 14.61 4.29
N ARG A 2 -25.98 14.83 5.59
CA ARG A 2 -25.08 15.57 6.52
C ARG A 2 -24.76 14.70 7.73
N ILE A 3 -23.56 14.81 8.29
CA ILE A 3 -23.13 14.07 9.50
C ILE A 3 -24.13 14.24 10.65
N GLN A 4 -24.64 15.45 10.85
CA GLN A 4 -25.65 15.74 11.88
C GLN A 4 -26.93 14.90 11.70
N GLN A 5 -27.36 14.62 10.47
CA GLN A 5 -28.55 13.77 10.22
C GLN A 5 -28.30 12.32 10.65
N LEU A 6 -27.06 11.81 10.50
CA LEU A 6 -26.68 10.49 11.00
C LEU A 6 -26.75 10.44 12.55
N GLN A 7 -26.25 11.48 13.22
CA GLN A 7 -26.38 11.62 14.68
C GLN A 7 -27.84 11.61 15.13
N TYR A 8 -28.71 12.29 14.37
CA TYR A 8 -30.15 12.31 14.65
C TYR A 8 -30.77 10.91 14.55
N VAL A 9 -30.45 10.16 13.51
CA VAL A 9 -30.95 8.79 13.34
C VAL A 9 -30.55 7.90 14.51
N ILE A 10 -29.24 7.94 14.88
CA ILE A 10 -28.74 7.15 16.02
C ILE A 10 -29.43 7.55 17.32
N LYS A 11 -29.56 8.84 17.59
CA LYS A 11 -30.20 9.34 18.83
C LYS A 11 -31.67 8.92 18.93
N ILE A 12 -32.39 8.91 17.81
CA ILE A 12 -33.79 8.42 17.77
C ILE A 12 -33.85 6.92 18.09
N VAL A 13 -32.91 6.13 17.58
CA VAL A 13 -32.84 4.69 17.87
C VAL A 13 -32.52 4.45 19.36
N GLU A 14 -31.56 5.18 19.91
CA GLU A 14 -31.15 5.07 21.32
C GLU A 14 -32.30 5.40 22.29
N THR A 15 -33.10 6.42 21.97
CA THR A 15 -34.19 6.88 22.85
C THR A 15 -35.53 6.19 22.56
N GLY A 16 -35.69 5.58 21.40
CA GLY A 16 -36.96 5.00 20.93
C GLY A 16 -38.07 6.04 20.67
N SER A 17 -37.75 7.34 20.77
CA SER A 17 -38.75 8.43 20.73
C SER A 17 -38.20 9.67 20.04
N MET A 18 -38.96 10.21 19.04
CA MET A 18 -38.64 11.51 18.43
C MET A 18 -38.60 12.68 19.42
N ASN A 19 -39.54 12.68 20.38
CA ASN A 19 -39.62 13.75 21.34
C ASN A 19 -38.42 13.73 22.32
N GLU A 20 -38.09 12.55 22.81
CA GLU A 20 -36.96 12.40 23.73
C GLU A 20 -35.62 12.65 23.02
N ALA A 21 -35.46 12.14 21.79
CA ALA A 21 -34.29 12.43 20.97
C ALA A 21 -34.11 13.94 20.72
N ALA A 22 -35.18 14.63 20.35
CA ALA A 22 -35.16 16.08 20.11
C ALA A 22 -34.76 16.86 21.35
N LYS A 23 -35.29 16.46 22.53
CA LYS A 23 -34.93 17.06 23.82
C LYS A 23 -33.44 16.89 24.13
N GLN A 24 -32.91 15.68 24.00
CA GLN A 24 -31.48 15.38 24.20
C GLN A 24 -30.54 16.07 23.21
N LEU A 25 -31.04 16.34 22.00
CA LEU A 25 -30.32 17.05 20.96
C LEU A 25 -30.47 18.56 21.02
N TYR A 26 -31.22 19.08 22.00
CA TYR A 26 -31.52 20.52 22.18
C TYR A 26 -32.13 21.18 20.94
N ILE A 27 -32.99 20.45 20.22
CA ILE A 27 -33.75 20.95 19.06
C ILE A 27 -35.25 20.69 19.22
N THR A 28 -36.06 21.30 18.35
CA THR A 28 -37.50 21.03 18.34
C THR A 28 -37.80 19.72 17.62
N GLN A 29 -38.82 19.00 18.10
CA GLN A 29 -39.25 17.75 17.46
C GLN A 29 -39.64 17.92 15.98
N PRO A 30 -40.34 19.02 15.55
CA PRO A 30 -40.59 19.26 14.12
C PRO A 30 -39.29 19.40 13.32
N SER A 31 -38.26 20.08 13.84
CA SER A 31 -36.96 20.19 13.15
C SER A 31 -36.28 18.85 12.99
N LEU A 32 -36.27 18.01 14.03
CA LEU A 32 -35.74 16.65 13.98
C LEU A 32 -36.49 15.80 12.95
N SER A 33 -37.82 15.83 12.99
CA SER A 33 -38.68 15.07 12.07
C SER A 33 -38.48 15.48 10.61
N ASN A 34 -38.32 16.79 10.34
CA ASN A 34 -38.04 17.28 8.99
C ASN A 34 -36.65 16.89 8.50
N ALA A 35 -35.64 16.95 9.38
CA ALA A 35 -34.27 16.54 9.03
C ALA A 35 -34.20 15.06 8.64
N VAL A 36 -34.90 14.19 9.38
CA VAL A 36 -34.97 12.76 9.07
C VAL A 36 -35.76 12.52 7.77
N ARG A 37 -36.90 13.17 7.59
CA ARG A 37 -37.69 13.05 6.35
C ARG A 37 -36.88 13.46 5.11
N ASN A 38 -36.14 14.56 5.21
CA ASN A 38 -35.27 15.03 4.12
C ASN A 38 -34.17 14.00 3.81
N LEU A 39 -33.60 13.38 4.85
CA LEU A 39 -32.61 12.32 4.69
C LEU A 39 -33.23 11.09 4.02
N GLU A 40 -34.40 10.61 4.46
CA GLU A 40 -35.13 9.50 3.87
C GLU A 40 -35.47 9.76 2.39
N THR A 41 -35.90 10.99 2.08
CA THR A 41 -36.20 11.41 0.70
C THR A 41 -34.94 11.42 -0.17
N GLU A 42 -33.83 11.98 0.35
CA GLU A 42 -32.55 12.07 -0.38
C GLU A 42 -31.98 10.67 -0.66
N MET A 43 -32.07 9.76 0.32
CA MET A 43 -31.55 8.40 0.21
C MET A 43 -32.52 7.45 -0.54
N GLY A 44 -33.78 7.85 -0.76
CA GLY A 44 -34.80 7.03 -1.42
C GLY A 44 -35.26 5.83 -0.58
N ILE A 45 -35.08 5.89 0.76
CA ILE A 45 -35.44 4.81 1.68
C ILE A 45 -36.29 5.35 2.84
N GLN A 46 -37.06 4.47 3.46
CA GLN A 46 -37.71 4.74 4.74
C GLN A 46 -36.88 4.11 5.85
N ILE A 47 -36.36 4.96 6.76
CA ILE A 47 -35.53 4.50 7.89
C ILE A 47 -36.41 4.05 9.06
N PHE A 48 -37.50 4.80 9.34
CA PHE A 48 -38.36 4.59 10.50
C PHE A 48 -39.81 4.27 10.12
N ILE A 49 -40.42 3.34 10.87
CA ILE A 49 -41.86 3.14 10.93
C ILE A 49 -42.37 3.78 12.23
N ARG A 50 -43.36 4.65 12.11
CA ARG A 50 -44.01 5.30 13.28
C ARG A 50 -45.23 4.50 13.66
N ASN A 51 -45.28 4.04 14.89
CA ASN A 51 -46.38 3.28 15.46
C ASN A 51 -46.93 3.97 16.71
N PRO A 52 -48.17 3.72 17.14
CA PRO A 52 -48.68 4.23 18.41
C PRO A 52 -47.87 3.80 19.62
N LYS A 53 -47.04 2.75 19.51
CA LYS A 53 -46.17 2.22 20.54
C LYS A 53 -44.73 2.80 20.47
N GLY A 54 -44.42 3.70 19.52
CA GLY A 54 -43.10 4.30 19.36
C GLY A 54 -42.58 4.23 17.93
N ILE A 55 -41.27 4.26 17.82
CA ILE A 55 -40.54 4.25 16.54
C ILE A 55 -39.78 2.94 16.41
N THR A 56 -39.89 2.29 15.24
CA THR A 56 -39.14 1.10 14.91
C THR A 56 -38.39 1.30 13.60
N LEU A 57 -37.24 0.62 13.43
CA LEU A 57 -36.49 0.62 12.18
C LEU A 57 -37.14 -0.26 11.13
N THR A 58 -37.08 0.15 9.87
CA THR A 58 -37.27 -0.71 8.73
C THR A 58 -36.09 -1.64 8.51
N LYS A 59 -36.17 -2.58 7.54
CA LYS A 59 -35.01 -3.37 7.13
C LYS A 59 -33.89 -2.47 6.58
N ASP A 60 -34.23 -1.54 5.68
CA ASP A 60 -33.31 -0.58 5.10
C ASP A 60 -32.76 0.36 6.18
N GLY A 61 -33.59 0.73 7.17
CA GLY A 61 -33.16 1.52 8.33
C GLY A 61 -32.15 0.82 9.22
N MET A 62 -32.23 -0.49 9.41
CA MET A 62 -31.23 -1.27 10.14
C MET A 62 -29.88 -1.29 9.41
N GLU A 63 -29.90 -1.49 8.10
CA GLU A 63 -28.70 -1.44 7.26
C GLU A 63 -28.09 -0.03 7.27
N PHE A 64 -28.91 1.00 7.04
CA PHE A 64 -28.50 2.40 7.11
C PHE A 64 -27.86 2.77 8.46
N LEU A 65 -28.45 2.31 9.58
CA LEU A 65 -27.93 2.54 10.92
C LEU A 65 -26.52 1.97 11.10
N SER A 66 -26.26 0.79 10.52
CA SER A 66 -24.91 0.18 10.57
C SER A 66 -23.86 1.08 9.91
N TYR A 67 -24.13 1.54 8.69
CA TYR A 67 -23.23 2.47 7.99
C TYR A 67 -23.14 3.83 8.70
N ALA A 68 -24.25 4.35 9.22
CA ALA A 68 -24.26 5.62 9.95
C ALA A 68 -23.34 5.58 11.18
N ARG A 69 -23.35 4.47 11.94
CA ARG A 69 -22.43 4.28 13.08
C ARG A 69 -20.96 4.26 12.66
N GLN A 70 -20.61 3.52 11.60
CA GLN A 70 -19.25 3.46 11.07
C GLN A 70 -18.74 4.84 10.65
N ILE A 71 -19.57 5.61 9.93
CA ILE A 71 -19.20 6.98 9.51
C ILE A 71 -18.96 7.88 10.71
N LEU A 72 -19.82 7.84 11.74
CA LEU A 72 -19.64 8.67 12.93
C LEU A 72 -18.44 8.23 13.76
N GLU A 73 -18.13 6.95 13.83
CA GLU A 73 -16.92 6.44 14.48
C GLU A 73 -15.66 6.98 13.78
N GLN A 74 -15.62 6.90 12.45
CA GLN A 74 -14.50 7.48 11.68
C GLN A 74 -14.41 9.01 11.86
N THR A 75 -15.56 9.69 11.93
CA THR A 75 -15.59 11.14 12.19
C THR A 75 -15.04 11.45 13.58
N ALA A 76 -15.41 10.67 14.61
CA ALA A 76 -14.92 10.85 15.96
C ALA A 76 -13.39 10.64 16.05
N LEU A 77 -12.86 9.61 15.40
CA LEU A 77 -11.42 9.37 15.31
C LEU A 77 -10.68 10.53 14.62
N LEU A 78 -11.27 11.08 13.54
CA LEU A 78 -10.71 12.24 12.86
C LEU A 78 -10.70 13.49 13.78
N GLU A 79 -11.80 13.74 14.51
CA GLU A 79 -11.89 14.85 15.43
C GLU A 79 -10.95 14.69 16.63
N GLU A 80 -10.86 13.51 17.21
CA GLU A 80 -9.91 13.20 18.29
C GLU A 80 -8.48 13.48 17.85
N ARG A 81 -8.14 13.10 16.62
CA ARG A 81 -6.82 13.32 16.05
C ARG A 81 -6.44 14.80 15.95
N TYR A 82 -7.37 15.66 15.50
CA TYR A 82 -7.08 17.06 15.19
C TYR A 82 -7.54 18.08 16.23
N LYS A 83 -8.47 17.70 17.14
CA LYS A 83 -8.99 18.56 18.20
C LYS A 83 -8.51 18.16 19.60
N GLY A 84 -7.97 16.93 19.75
CA GLY A 84 -7.41 16.45 21.02
C GLY A 84 -6.04 17.07 21.30
N ASP A 85 -5.64 17.15 22.58
CA ASP A 85 -4.30 17.60 23.01
C ASP A 85 -3.16 16.65 22.57
N ASN A 86 -3.46 15.54 21.92
CA ASN A 86 -2.53 14.52 21.45
C ASN A 86 -2.00 14.82 20.03
N THR A 87 -1.27 15.93 19.91
CA THR A 87 -0.71 16.39 18.62
C THR A 87 0.57 15.68 18.19
N SER A 88 1.02 14.63 18.85
CA SER A 88 2.34 14.03 18.63
C SER A 88 2.33 12.63 18.00
N ARG A 89 1.20 12.14 17.46
CA ARG A 89 1.19 10.85 16.77
C ARG A 89 1.86 10.99 15.41
N GLU A 90 3.01 10.36 15.25
CA GLU A 90 3.72 10.33 13.96
C GLU A 90 2.97 9.44 12.97
N LEU A 91 2.75 9.97 11.78
CA LEU A 91 2.17 9.23 10.66
C LEU A 91 3.18 9.14 9.54
N PHE A 92 3.34 7.94 9.01
CA PHE A 92 4.11 7.74 7.80
C PHE A 92 3.58 6.52 7.05
N SER A 93 3.50 6.62 5.74
CA SER A 93 3.04 5.53 4.87
C SER A 93 3.88 5.43 3.61
N VAL A 94 4.29 4.21 3.30
CA VAL A 94 5.03 3.88 2.09
C VAL A 94 4.44 2.64 1.42
N SER A 95 4.31 2.69 0.10
CA SER A 95 3.98 1.54 -0.75
C SER A 95 5.17 1.21 -1.64
N SER A 96 5.49 -0.05 -1.80
CA SER A 96 6.62 -0.48 -2.64
C SER A 96 6.32 -1.78 -3.37
N GLN A 97 7.02 -2.01 -4.46
CA GLN A 97 7.20 -3.35 -4.98
C GLN A 97 7.89 -4.23 -3.92
N HIS A 98 7.97 -5.53 -4.11
CA HIS A 98 8.43 -6.48 -3.10
C HIS A 98 9.97 -6.43 -2.89
N TYR A 99 10.44 -5.33 -2.29
CA TYR A 99 11.86 -5.06 -2.05
C TYR A 99 12.28 -5.21 -0.60
N ALA A 100 13.15 -6.17 -0.31
CA ALA A 100 13.72 -6.37 1.03
C ALA A 100 14.43 -5.12 1.58
N PHE A 101 15.13 -4.34 0.74
CA PHE A 101 15.84 -3.14 1.16
C PHE A 101 14.88 -2.03 1.62
N VAL A 102 13.65 -1.97 1.09
CA VAL A 102 12.61 -1.03 1.55
C VAL A 102 12.16 -1.39 2.97
N VAL A 103 11.97 -2.68 3.25
CA VAL A 103 11.64 -3.17 4.60
C VAL A 103 12.75 -2.84 5.59
N ASN A 104 14.03 -3.04 5.19
CA ASN A 104 15.17 -2.73 6.04
C ASN A 104 15.28 -1.24 6.37
N ALA A 105 15.11 -0.37 5.36
CA ALA A 105 15.07 1.07 5.58
C ALA A 105 13.92 1.49 6.52
N PHE A 106 12.78 0.82 6.43
CA PHE A 106 11.64 1.04 7.32
C PHE A 106 11.95 0.62 8.77
N VAL A 107 12.63 -0.52 8.95
CA VAL A 107 13.11 -0.96 10.27
C VAL A 107 14.15 0.01 10.82
N ALA A 108 15.08 0.50 9.98
CA ALA A 108 16.09 1.49 10.38
C ALA A 108 15.43 2.81 10.80
N LEU A 109 14.42 3.28 10.05
CA LEU A 109 13.63 4.45 10.39
C LEU A 109 12.99 4.31 11.77
N PHE A 110 12.36 3.17 12.04
CA PHE A 110 11.71 2.90 13.33
C PHE A 110 12.73 2.94 14.48
N ASN A 111 13.86 2.26 14.33
CA ASN A 111 14.90 2.18 15.35
C ASN A 111 15.67 3.52 15.54
N GLY A 112 15.74 4.33 14.51
CA GLY A 112 16.46 5.63 14.52
C GLY A 112 15.57 6.83 14.90
N THR A 113 14.31 6.59 15.31
CA THR A 113 13.38 7.67 15.66
C THR A 113 12.74 7.39 17.02
N ASP A 114 12.86 8.35 17.93
CA ASP A 114 12.19 8.26 19.25
C ASP A 114 10.73 8.71 19.08
N MET A 115 9.83 7.74 19.00
CA MET A 115 8.39 7.95 18.80
C MET A 115 7.61 7.36 19.97
N THR A 116 6.87 8.19 20.67
CA THR A 116 6.00 7.74 21.77
C THR A 116 4.64 7.24 21.27
N GLN A 117 4.12 7.84 20.20
CA GLN A 117 2.89 7.45 19.52
C GLN A 117 3.08 7.51 18.00
N TYR A 118 2.72 6.45 17.32
CA TYR A 118 2.90 6.37 15.86
C TYR A 118 1.83 5.49 15.20
N GLU A 119 1.64 5.73 13.92
CA GLU A 119 0.89 4.87 13.01
C GLU A 119 1.64 4.82 11.69
N LEU A 120 2.32 3.72 11.45
CA LEU A 120 3.20 3.55 10.30
C LEU A 120 2.65 2.45 9.39
N PHE A 121 2.60 2.71 8.10
CA PHE A 121 2.13 1.76 7.09
C PHE A 121 3.24 1.45 6.10
N LEU A 122 3.58 0.19 5.99
CA LEU A 122 4.42 -0.37 4.93
C LEU A 122 3.57 -1.36 4.12
N ARG A 123 3.39 -1.08 2.84
CA ARG A 123 2.65 -1.94 1.91
C ARG A 123 3.60 -2.44 0.83
N GLU A 124 3.82 -3.75 0.79
CA GLU A 124 4.37 -4.41 -0.40
C GLU A 124 3.19 -4.76 -1.30
N THR A 125 3.12 -4.16 -2.49
CA THR A 125 1.94 -4.27 -3.36
C THR A 125 2.29 -4.04 -4.82
N ARG A 126 1.33 -4.27 -5.70
CA ARG A 126 1.45 -4.20 -7.16
C ARG A 126 1.80 -2.80 -7.65
N THR A 127 2.51 -2.72 -8.76
CA THR A 127 2.97 -1.45 -9.34
C THR A 127 1.84 -0.44 -9.55
N TRP A 128 0.69 -0.88 -10.06
CA TRP A 128 -0.48 0.00 -10.21
C TRP A 128 -1.00 0.51 -8.86
N GLU A 129 -1.08 -0.35 -7.86
CA GLU A 129 -1.58 0.00 -6.53
C GLU A 129 -0.64 1.00 -5.83
N ILE A 130 0.68 0.89 -6.03
CA ILE A 130 1.65 1.86 -5.54
C ILE A 130 1.35 3.26 -6.11
N ILE A 131 1.12 3.34 -7.42
CA ILE A 131 0.81 4.60 -8.11
C ILE A 131 -0.52 5.17 -7.57
N ASP A 132 -1.54 4.32 -7.43
CA ASP A 132 -2.85 4.73 -6.92
C ASP A 132 -2.81 5.14 -5.45
N ASP A 133 -1.99 4.49 -4.62
CA ASP A 133 -1.78 4.85 -3.22
C ASP A 133 -1.16 6.25 -3.08
N VAL A 134 -0.13 6.56 -3.86
CA VAL A 134 0.51 7.88 -3.81
C VAL A 134 -0.38 8.96 -4.42
N LYS A 135 -1.04 8.69 -5.53
CA LYS A 135 -2.02 9.58 -6.17
C LYS A 135 -3.14 10.00 -5.21
N ASN A 136 -3.64 9.06 -4.41
CA ASN A 136 -4.76 9.27 -3.49
C ASN A 136 -4.31 9.59 -2.05
N PHE A 137 -3.04 9.92 -1.84
CA PHE A 137 -2.45 10.23 -0.52
C PHE A 137 -2.62 9.11 0.54
N ARG A 138 -2.80 7.85 0.11
CA ARG A 138 -2.78 6.69 1.01
C ARG A 138 -1.35 6.31 1.40
N SER A 139 -0.38 6.62 0.54
CA SER A 139 1.05 6.55 0.84
C SER A 139 1.73 7.86 0.48
N GLU A 140 2.66 8.29 1.33
CA GLU A 140 3.46 9.49 1.10
C GLU A 140 4.50 9.24 0.02
N ILE A 141 5.07 8.03 0.02
CA ILE A 141 6.13 7.59 -0.88
C ILE A 141 5.73 6.27 -1.53
N GLY A 142 5.97 6.16 -2.83
CA GLY A 142 5.93 4.90 -3.56
C GLY A 142 7.33 4.53 -4.05
N VAL A 143 7.75 3.26 -3.95
CA VAL A 143 9.05 2.78 -4.46
C VAL A 143 8.85 1.72 -5.51
N LEU A 144 9.40 1.94 -6.70
CA LEU A 144 9.28 1.04 -7.85
C LEU A 144 10.49 1.18 -8.78
N PHE A 145 10.57 0.37 -9.84
CA PHE A 145 11.65 0.49 -10.81
C PHE A 145 11.18 1.03 -12.17
N LEU A 146 12.13 1.66 -12.85
CA LEU A 146 12.04 2.03 -14.26
C LEU A 146 13.19 1.40 -15.02
N ASN A 147 12.91 0.88 -16.21
CA ASN A 147 13.93 0.42 -17.16
C ASN A 147 13.60 0.89 -18.58
N SER A 148 14.36 0.45 -19.56
CA SER A 148 14.15 0.80 -20.97
C SER A 148 12.75 0.42 -21.50
N TYR A 149 12.13 -0.63 -20.94
CA TYR A 149 10.84 -1.15 -21.41
C TYR A 149 9.64 -0.38 -20.83
N ASN A 150 9.62 -0.09 -19.53
CA ASN A 150 8.44 0.47 -18.84
C ASN A 150 8.51 1.99 -18.65
N ARG A 151 9.66 2.64 -18.81
CA ARG A 151 9.92 4.03 -18.49
C ARG A 151 8.90 4.99 -19.10
N ASP A 152 8.73 4.93 -20.43
CA ASP A 152 7.89 5.90 -21.14
C ASP A 152 6.43 5.80 -20.69
N VAL A 153 5.94 4.57 -20.49
CA VAL A 153 4.56 4.30 -20.05
C VAL A 153 4.34 4.77 -18.62
N LEU A 154 5.25 4.40 -17.69
CA LEU A 154 5.11 4.76 -16.29
C LEU A 154 5.35 6.26 -16.06
N THR A 155 6.32 6.89 -16.74
CA THR A 155 6.55 8.33 -16.63
C THR A 155 5.33 9.12 -17.09
N LYS A 156 4.73 8.74 -18.23
CA LYS A 156 3.48 9.36 -18.66
C LYS A 156 2.36 9.18 -17.64
N LEU A 157 2.26 8.00 -17.04
CA LEU A 157 1.25 7.73 -16.01
C LEU A 157 1.50 8.58 -14.75
N PHE A 158 2.76 8.82 -14.38
CA PHE A 158 3.11 9.73 -13.28
C PHE A 158 2.68 11.16 -13.59
N ASP A 159 3.01 11.67 -14.76
CA ASP A 159 2.64 13.02 -15.19
C ASP A 159 1.12 13.21 -15.20
N ASP A 160 0.38 12.26 -15.77
CA ASP A 160 -1.10 12.27 -15.84
C ASP A 160 -1.75 12.25 -14.43
N ASN A 161 -1.03 11.80 -13.40
CA ASN A 161 -1.51 11.71 -12.02
C ASN A 161 -0.82 12.67 -11.04
N SER A 162 -0.10 13.70 -11.53
CA SER A 162 0.59 14.68 -10.71
C SER A 162 1.63 14.07 -9.75
N LEU A 163 2.35 13.05 -10.20
CA LEU A 163 3.40 12.38 -9.44
C LEU A 163 4.78 12.76 -9.95
N ILE A 164 5.72 12.94 -9.04
CA ILE A 164 7.14 13.21 -9.33
C ILE A 164 7.95 11.98 -8.97
N ALA A 165 8.70 11.47 -9.93
CA ALA A 165 9.66 10.39 -9.72
C ALA A 165 11.06 10.95 -9.52
N THR A 166 11.78 10.41 -8.55
CA THR A 166 13.20 10.73 -8.27
C THR A 166 13.98 9.43 -8.18
N THR A 167 15.09 9.35 -8.92
CA THR A 167 15.97 8.16 -8.87
C THR A 167 16.70 8.08 -7.53
N LEU A 168 16.58 6.93 -6.88
CA LEU A 168 17.34 6.58 -5.68
C LEU A 168 18.71 6.03 -6.05
N PHE A 169 18.74 5.04 -6.94
CA PHE A 169 19.96 4.42 -7.43
C PHE A 169 19.71 3.65 -8.73
N THR A 170 20.80 3.32 -9.39
CA THR A 170 20.81 2.55 -10.63
C THR A 170 21.54 1.22 -10.40
N THR A 171 21.01 0.14 -10.97
CA THR A 171 21.59 -1.21 -10.88
C THR A 171 21.37 -1.97 -12.19
N THR A 172 21.85 -3.22 -12.25
CA THR A 172 21.62 -4.14 -13.37
C THR A 172 20.77 -5.33 -12.91
N PRO A 173 20.07 -6.03 -13.83
CA PRO A 173 19.31 -7.22 -13.51
C PRO A 173 20.16 -8.32 -12.89
N HIS A 174 19.63 -8.95 -11.85
CA HIS A 174 20.21 -10.12 -11.18
C HIS A 174 19.17 -11.23 -11.09
N ILE A 175 19.65 -12.45 -11.10
CA ILE A 175 18.83 -13.63 -10.83
C ILE A 175 18.93 -13.98 -9.35
N PHE A 176 17.78 -14.12 -8.70
CA PHE A 176 17.70 -14.66 -7.35
C PHE A 176 17.40 -16.16 -7.45
N VAL A 177 18.20 -16.95 -6.78
CA VAL A 177 18.03 -18.41 -6.62
C VAL A 177 18.37 -18.82 -5.21
N SER A 178 17.95 -20.02 -4.79
CA SER A 178 18.39 -20.57 -3.52
C SER A 178 19.87 -20.95 -3.55
N LYS A 179 20.55 -20.96 -2.41
CA LYS A 179 21.94 -21.46 -2.29
C LYS A 179 22.10 -22.90 -2.74
N SER A 180 21.07 -23.72 -2.62
CA SER A 180 21.06 -25.12 -3.04
C SER A 180 20.88 -25.30 -4.55
N ASN A 181 20.43 -24.24 -5.26
CA ASN A 181 20.22 -24.31 -6.71
C ASN A 181 21.55 -24.59 -7.42
N PRO A 182 21.59 -25.47 -8.45
CA PRO A 182 22.80 -25.77 -9.22
C PRO A 182 23.47 -24.54 -9.83
N LEU A 183 22.73 -23.45 -10.05
CA LEU A 183 23.25 -22.19 -10.62
C LEU A 183 23.90 -21.28 -9.57
N ALA A 184 23.73 -21.54 -8.28
CA ALA A 184 24.10 -20.62 -7.19
C ALA A 184 25.59 -20.21 -7.19
N ASN A 185 26.48 -21.07 -7.70
CA ASN A 185 27.92 -20.80 -7.74
C ASN A 185 28.40 -20.17 -9.05
N ARG A 186 27.50 -19.83 -9.96
CA ARG A 186 27.84 -19.16 -11.23
C ARG A 186 28.17 -17.69 -10.99
N LYS A 187 29.15 -17.18 -11.68
CA LYS A 187 29.52 -15.74 -11.60
C LYS A 187 28.58 -14.83 -12.38
N LYS A 188 27.96 -15.35 -13.43
CA LYS A 188 27.03 -14.66 -14.31
C LYS A 188 26.13 -15.68 -15.01
N LEU A 189 24.90 -15.35 -15.28
CA LEU A 189 23.91 -16.19 -15.95
C LEU A 189 23.38 -15.51 -17.21
N SER A 190 23.03 -16.29 -18.21
CA SER A 190 22.26 -15.87 -19.37
C SER A 190 20.82 -16.36 -19.24
N MET A 191 19.87 -15.79 -20.00
CA MET A 191 18.48 -16.27 -20.04
C MET A 191 18.39 -17.76 -20.44
N LYS A 192 19.33 -18.24 -21.27
CA LYS A 192 19.38 -19.65 -21.71
C LYS A 192 19.69 -20.60 -20.54
N ASP A 193 20.49 -20.20 -19.56
CA ASP A 193 20.81 -21.02 -18.38
C ASP A 193 19.59 -21.25 -17.48
N LEU A 194 18.51 -20.48 -17.67
CA LEU A 194 17.31 -20.47 -16.83
C LEU A 194 16.14 -21.30 -17.40
N GLU A 195 16.22 -21.78 -18.64
CA GLU A 195 15.12 -22.45 -19.36
C GLU A 195 14.59 -23.69 -18.62
N ASP A 196 15.45 -24.39 -17.88
CA ASP A 196 15.08 -25.60 -17.14
C ASP A 196 14.42 -25.32 -15.78
N TYR A 197 14.48 -24.11 -15.28
CA TYR A 197 14.03 -23.72 -13.93
C TYR A 197 12.69 -22.97 -13.97
N PRO A 198 11.83 -23.12 -12.95
CA PRO A 198 10.60 -22.35 -12.85
C PRO A 198 10.88 -20.85 -12.63
N TYR A 199 10.31 -20.02 -13.50
CA TYR A 199 10.26 -18.57 -13.32
C TYR A 199 9.18 -18.21 -12.30
N LEU A 200 9.54 -17.43 -11.27
CA LEU A 200 8.64 -16.96 -10.22
C LEU A 200 8.40 -15.47 -10.40
N SER A 201 7.14 -15.05 -10.41
CA SER A 201 6.73 -13.66 -10.58
C SER A 201 5.56 -13.29 -9.68
N TYR A 202 5.37 -11.98 -9.46
CA TYR A 202 4.26 -11.46 -8.68
C TYR A 202 3.04 -11.19 -9.55
N ASP A 203 1.86 -11.52 -9.02
CA ASP A 203 0.57 -11.22 -9.63
C ASP A 203 0.32 -9.71 -9.69
N GLN A 204 0.00 -9.19 -10.88
CA GLN A 204 -0.35 -7.79 -11.08
C GLN A 204 -1.87 -7.54 -11.15
N GLY A 205 -2.69 -8.55 -10.84
CA GLY A 205 -4.14 -8.44 -10.77
C GLY A 205 -4.77 -8.02 -12.09
N LEU A 206 -5.67 -7.04 -12.05
CA LEU A 206 -6.38 -6.52 -13.23
C LEU A 206 -5.46 -5.72 -14.18
N HIS A 207 -4.36 -5.17 -13.68
CA HIS A 207 -3.38 -4.41 -14.44
C HIS A 207 -2.16 -5.28 -14.81
N ASN A 208 -2.42 -6.41 -15.46
CA ASN A 208 -1.42 -7.44 -15.76
C ASN A 208 -0.60 -7.19 -17.05
N SER A 209 -0.54 -5.96 -17.52
CA SER A 209 0.38 -5.61 -18.61
C SER A 209 1.83 -5.72 -18.13
N PHE A 210 2.73 -6.20 -19.00
CA PHE A 210 4.16 -6.32 -18.70
C PHE A 210 4.83 -4.99 -18.27
N TYR A 211 4.24 -3.84 -18.58
CA TYR A 211 4.72 -2.54 -18.09
C TYR A 211 4.59 -2.37 -16.58
N PHE A 212 3.69 -3.13 -15.93
CA PHE A 212 3.46 -3.12 -14.49
C PHE A 212 4.12 -4.28 -13.76
N SER A 213 4.76 -5.21 -14.47
CA SER A 213 5.48 -6.33 -13.84
C SER A 213 6.57 -5.83 -12.90
N GLU A 214 6.79 -6.54 -11.82
CA GLU A 214 7.83 -6.22 -10.83
C GLU A 214 9.15 -6.88 -11.19
N GLU A 215 9.12 -7.90 -12.04
CA GLU A 215 10.29 -8.58 -12.56
C GLU A 215 10.69 -7.99 -13.92
N MET A 216 11.96 -7.74 -14.04
CA MET A 216 12.54 -7.38 -15.31
C MET A 216 12.52 -8.57 -16.26
N MET A 217 12.53 -8.31 -17.56
CA MET A 217 12.46 -9.34 -18.59
C MET A 217 11.15 -10.16 -18.57
N SER A 218 10.10 -9.73 -17.89
CA SER A 218 8.80 -10.39 -17.85
C SER A 218 8.12 -10.50 -19.24
N GLN A 219 8.49 -9.64 -20.19
CA GLN A 219 8.01 -9.67 -21.57
C GLN A 219 8.60 -10.85 -22.39
N ILE A 220 9.67 -11.49 -21.89
CA ILE A 220 10.25 -12.67 -22.54
C ILE A 220 9.41 -13.90 -22.16
N PRO A 221 9.13 -14.83 -23.12
CA PRO A 221 8.40 -16.04 -22.79
C PRO A 221 9.13 -16.92 -21.75
N HIS A 222 8.43 -17.31 -20.70
CA HIS A 222 8.91 -18.23 -19.67
C HIS A 222 8.08 -19.52 -19.72
N PRO A 223 8.59 -20.62 -20.31
CA PRO A 223 7.82 -21.87 -20.50
C PRO A 223 7.34 -22.51 -19.18
N LYS A 224 8.08 -22.28 -18.08
CA LYS A 224 7.76 -22.76 -16.73
C LYS A 224 7.58 -21.54 -15.83
N SER A 225 6.36 -21.13 -15.58
CA SER A 225 6.05 -19.93 -14.81
C SER A 225 5.08 -20.22 -13.66
N ILE A 226 5.37 -19.65 -12.49
CA ILE A 226 4.50 -19.69 -11.31
C ILE A 226 4.31 -18.26 -10.82
N VAL A 227 3.06 -17.86 -10.66
CA VAL A 227 2.69 -16.52 -10.20
C VAL A 227 2.27 -16.59 -8.74
N VAL A 228 2.78 -15.69 -7.92
CA VAL A 228 2.52 -15.59 -6.49
C VAL A 228 2.07 -14.19 -6.09
N SER A 229 1.58 -14.04 -4.87
CA SER A 229 1.05 -12.77 -4.37
C SER A 229 1.89 -12.12 -3.26
N ASP A 230 2.92 -12.83 -2.77
CA ASP A 230 3.75 -12.34 -1.66
C ASP A 230 5.17 -12.89 -1.71
N ARG A 231 6.09 -12.16 -1.06
CA ARG A 231 7.52 -12.46 -1.07
C ARG A 231 7.89 -13.73 -0.30
N ALA A 232 7.18 -14.04 0.78
CA ALA A 232 7.47 -15.25 1.56
C ALA A 232 7.16 -16.51 0.76
N THR A 233 6.02 -16.52 0.07
CA THR A 233 5.64 -17.61 -0.85
C THR A 233 6.65 -17.73 -1.99
N LEU A 234 7.06 -16.60 -2.60
CA LEU A 234 8.06 -16.61 -3.66
C LEU A 234 9.38 -17.25 -3.21
N PHE A 235 9.91 -16.87 -2.05
CA PHE A 235 11.16 -17.42 -1.53
C PHE A 235 11.03 -18.90 -1.16
N ASN A 236 9.91 -19.31 -0.58
CA ASN A 236 9.65 -20.74 -0.27
C ASN A 236 9.63 -21.60 -1.53
N LEU A 237 8.98 -21.12 -2.61
CA LEU A 237 8.96 -21.82 -3.89
C LEU A 237 10.34 -21.81 -4.58
N MET A 238 11.09 -20.72 -4.44
CA MET A 238 12.47 -20.63 -4.93
C MET A 238 13.36 -21.70 -4.31
N ILE A 239 13.23 -21.94 -3.01
CA ILE A 239 13.97 -22.98 -2.28
C ILE A 239 13.43 -24.37 -2.61
N GLY A 240 12.10 -24.55 -2.61
CA GLY A 240 11.48 -25.88 -2.72
C GLY A 240 11.43 -26.45 -4.15
N LEU A 241 11.53 -25.59 -5.18
CA LEU A 241 11.40 -25.96 -6.58
C LEU A 241 12.61 -25.60 -7.44
N ASP A 242 13.70 -25.12 -6.83
CA ASP A 242 14.85 -24.55 -7.53
C ASP A 242 14.46 -23.42 -8.51
N GLY A 243 13.38 -22.68 -8.19
CA GLY A 243 12.89 -21.57 -8.99
C GLY A 243 13.81 -20.36 -8.98
N TYR A 244 13.55 -19.43 -9.90
CA TYR A 244 14.27 -18.17 -9.97
C TYR A 244 13.33 -16.98 -10.19
N THR A 245 13.78 -15.78 -9.83
CA THR A 245 13.16 -14.52 -10.22
C THR A 245 14.21 -13.52 -10.69
N VAL A 246 13.81 -12.51 -11.46
CA VAL A 246 14.69 -11.43 -11.93
C VAL A 246 14.48 -10.20 -11.06
N ALA A 247 15.53 -9.74 -10.38
CA ALA A 247 15.44 -8.70 -9.37
C ALA A 247 16.63 -7.72 -9.40
N THR A 248 16.66 -6.76 -8.47
CA THR A 248 17.66 -5.68 -8.39
C THR A 248 19.06 -6.11 -7.95
N GLY A 249 19.20 -7.35 -7.47
CA GLY A 249 20.45 -7.84 -6.90
C GLY A 249 20.78 -7.32 -5.50
N ILE A 250 19.87 -6.58 -4.87
CA ILE A 250 20.03 -6.12 -3.48
C ILE A 250 19.32 -7.13 -2.57
N LEU A 251 20.12 -7.85 -1.81
CA LEU A 251 19.69 -8.80 -0.78
C LEU A 251 20.22 -8.33 0.57
N ASN A 252 19.42 -8.47 1.61
CA ASN A 252 19.87 -8.27 2.98
C ASN A 252 19.68 -9.56 3.78
N SER A 253 20.82 -10.20 4.10
CA SER A 253 20.87 -11.45 4.86
C SER A 253 20.39 -11.30 6.30
N LYS A 254 20.45 -10.10 6.90
CA LYS A 254 20.04 -9.89 8.29
C LYS A 254 18.55 -10.17 8.55
N LEU A 255 17.67 -9.86 7.56
CA LEU A 255 16.23 -10.06 7.70
C LEU A 255 15.71 -11.28 6.93
N ASN A 256 16.35 -11.65 5.82
CA ASN A 256 15.86 -12.72 4.93
C ASN A 256 16.65 -14.03 5.05
N GLY A 257 17.65 -14.08 5.93
CA GLY A 257 18.57 -15.23 6.04
C GLY A 257 19.53 -15.30 4.83
N ASP A 258 20.40 -16.29 4.86
CA ASP A 258 21.45 -16.47 3.85
C ASP A 258 21.07 -17.50 2.76
N GLU A 259 19.80 -17.89 2.66
CA GLU A 259 19.37 -18.98 1.78
C GLU A 259 19.22 -18.58 0.31
N ILE A 260 19.16 -17.28 0.01
CA ILE A 260 19.01 -16.74 -1.35
C ILE A 260 20.31 -16.04 -1.76
N VAL A 261 20.72 -16.26 -3.02
CA VAL A 261 21.87 -15.60 -3.64
C VAL A 261 21.44 -14.81 -4.88
N ALA A 262 22.15 -13.72 -5.13
CA ALA A 262 21.97 -12.86 -6.28
C ALA A 262 23.11 -13.06 -7.27
N ILE A 263 22.80 -13.43 -8.52
CA ILE A 263 23.76 -13.67 -9.59
C ILE A 263 23.52 -12.66 -10.71
N PRO A 264 24.51 -11.91 -11.19
CA PRO A 264 24.34 -10.99 -12.30
C PRO A 264 23.78 -11.69 -13.54
N LEU A 265 22.79 -11.07 -14.19
CA LEU A 265 22.26 -11.52 -15.47
C LEU A 265 23.06 -10.87 -16.63
N ASP A 266 23.41 -11.66 -17.64
CA ASP A 266 24.11 -11.20 -18.83
C ASP A 266 23.17 -10.57 -19.85
N VAL A 267 22.74 -9.35 -19.55
CA VAL A 267 21.88 -8.54 -20.41
C VAL A 267 22.35 -7.09 -20.39
N ASP A 268 22.13 -6.40 -21.49
CA ASP A 268 22.46 -4.98 -21.63
C ASP A 268 21.22 -4.13 -21.25
N ASP A 269 20.82 -4.20 -19.99
CA ASP A 269 19.71 -3.42 -19.44
C ASP A 269 20.11 -2.79 -18.10
N VAL A 270 19.56 -1.62 -17.83
CA VAL A 270 19.80 -0.81 -16.64
C VAL A 270 18.48 -0.51 -15.95
N ILE A 271 18.50 -0.58 -14.64
CA ILE A 271 17.32 -0.40 -13.80
C ILE A 271 17.55 0.80 -12.91
N ASP A 272 16.64 1.77 -12.98
CA ASP A 272 16.56 2.83 -12.00
C ASP A 272 15.51 2.49 -10.95
N ILE A 273 15.91 2.35 -9.71
CA ILE A 273 14.97 2.35 -8.59
C ILE A 273 14.63 3.80 -8.29
N VAL A 274 13.35 4.09 -8.34
CA VAL A 274 12.82 5.44 -8.11
C VAL A 274 11.87 5.45 -6.92
N TYR A 275 11.80 6.59 -6.25
CA TYR A 275 10.64 6.87 -5.43
C TYR A 275 9.74 7.87 -6.13
N ILE A 276 8.43 7.69 -5.96
CA ILE A 276 7.40 8.62 -6.42
C ILE A 276 6.73 9.29 -5.22
N ARG A 277 6.37 10.54 -5.37
CA ARG A 277 5.54 11.32 -4.44
C ARG A 277 4.55 12.19 -5.20
N HIS A 278 3.51 12.63 -4.53
CA HIS A 278 2.57 13.59 -5.13
C HIS A 278 3.21 14.99 -5.22
N ASP A 279 3.05 15.70 -6.35
CA ASP A 279 3.64 17.04 -6.58
C ASP A 279 3.12 18.10 -5.60
N LYS A 280 1.85 17.97 -5.15
CA LYS A 280 1.19 18.86 -4.20
C LYS A 280 1.51 18.59 -2.74
N ALA A 281 2.32 17.57 -2.43
CA ALA A 281 2.71 17.21 -1.08
C ALA A 281 4.21 17.35 -0.90
N ASN A 282 4.62 18.06 0.15
CA ASN A 282 6.00 18.03 0.61
C ASN A 282 6.23 16.77 1.43
N LEU A 283 7.44 16.22 1.37
CA LEU A 283 7.84 15.12 2.24
C LEU A 283 7.77 15.56 3.71
N SER A 284 7.22 14.69 4.53
CA SER A 284 7.29 14.84 5.98
C SER A 284 8.74 14.64 6.47
N LYS A 285 9.02 14.98 7.73
CA LYS A 285 10.32 14.67 8.34
C LYS A 285 10.61 13.17 8.35
N MET A 286 9.57 12.35 8.50
CA MET A 286 9.67 10.89 8.45
C MET A 286 9.97 10.42 7.02
N GLY A 287 9.27 10.97 6.03
CA GLY A 287 9.52 10.68 4.61
C GLY A 287 10.94 11.00 4.19
N GLN A 288 11.47 12.16 4.60
CA GLN A 288 12.88 12.52 4.30
C GLN A 288 13.86 11.54 4.96
N LYS A 289 13.69 11.24 6.26
CA LYS A 289 14.55 10.26 6.95
C LYS A 289 14.46 8.87 6.30
N PHE A 290 13.28 8.46 5.87
CA PHE A 290 13.11 7.18 5.19
C PHE A 290 13.92 7.10 3.89
N ILE A 291 13.93 8.17 3.09
CA ILE A 291 14.75 8.25 1.87
C ILE A 291 16.24 8.18 2.23
N ASP A 292 16.69 8.87 3.29
CA ASP A 292 18.07 8.82 3.74
C ASP A 292 18.50 7.39 4.11
N TYR A 293 17.65 6.66 4.86
CA TYR A 293 17.89 5.25 5.18
C TYR A 293 17.86 4.32 3.96
N LEU A 294 16.97 4.59 2.97
CA LEU A 294 17.00 3.84 1.70
C LEU A 294 18.35 3.98 0.99
N LEU A 295 18.91 5.18 0.94
CA LEU A 295 20.21 5.45 0.33
C LEU A 295 21.36 4.80 1.11
N GLU A 296 21.29 4.79 2.44
CA GLU A 296 22.28 4.11 3.30
C GLU A 296 22.27 2.60 3.08
N GLU A 297 21.10 1.96 3.05
CA GLU A 297 20.97 0.51 2.79
C GLU A 297 21.59 0.11 1.46
N VAL A 298 21.37 0.90 0.41
CA VAL A 298 21.98 0.67 -0.90
C VAL A 298 23.49 0.79 -0.86
N SER A 299 24.01 1.83 -0.18
CA SER A 299 25.43 2.08 -0.06
C SER A 299 26.18 0.95 0.67
N LEU A 300 25.55 0.38 1.70
CA LEU A 300 26.08 -0.76 2.46
C LEU A 300 26.16 -2.03 1.60
N ASN A 301 25.15 -2.28 0.77
CA ASN A 301 25.13 -3.43 -0.13
C ASN A 301 26.21 -3.35 -1.22
N HIS A 302 26.52 -2.15 -1.72
CA HIS A 302 27.61 -1.96 -2.69
C HIS A 302 29.00 -2.22 -2.08
N LYS A 303 29.24 -1.85 -0.82
CA LYS A 303 30.51 -2.10 -0.13
C LYS A 303 30.74 -3.59 0.15
N ASN A 304 29.70 -4.31 0.54
CA ASN A 304 29.79 -5.75 0.82
C ASN A 304 30.04 -6.63 -0.43
N LYS A 305 29.76 -6.12 -1.64
CA LYS A 305 30.08 -6.83 -2.90
C LYS A 305 31.51 -6.61 -3.39
N GLN A 306 32.25 -5.63 -2.83
CA GLN A 306 33.65 -5.33 -3.20
C GLN A 306 34.68 -5.89 -2.22
N SER A 307 34.25 -6.41 -1.07
CA SER A 307 35.07 -7.13 -0.09
C SER A 307 34.93 -8.64 -0.23
#